data_819c2cb676f131346c713a97eba5e6b9
#
_entry.id   819c2cb676f131346c713a97eba5e6b9
#
_cell.length_a   1.000
_cell.length_b   1.000
_cell.length_c   1.000
_cell.angle_alpha   90.00
_cell.angle_beta   90.00
_cell.angle_gamma   90.00
#
_symmetry.space_group_name_H-M   'P 1'
#
loop_
_entity.id
_entity.type
_entity.pdbx_description
1 polymer ?
#
loop_
_entity_poly.entity_id
_entity_poly.type
_entity_poly.pdbx_seq_one_letter_code
_entity_poly.pdbx_strand_id
1 'polypeptide(L)'
;MSRQTLEDLYGTNIDAYVRVNFSSLVEIIDALGGVEVYSDYDFKTFHTGANYVDGKQALVFARERYSFAEGDRQRGKNQQRVVEAIIAKMNNPENILNYKRILNAVQGAVETNISRDGLTKIANHQLDTLSTWNVESISVDGTGASAATYSMGPQQLYVMMPNQETVDIAKQKIADTLRGL
;
A
#
# COMPACT_ATOMS: atom_id res chain seq x y z
N MET A 1 2.51 15.64 9.08
CA MET A 1 2.43 16.34 7.77
C MET A 1 1.68 15.50 6.74
N SER A 2 2.15 14.34 6.30
CA SER A 2 1.46 13.55 5.25
C SER A 2 -0.01 13.19 5.58
N ARG A 3 -0.32 12.84 6.84
CA ARG A 3 -1.69 12.53 7.27
C ARG A 3 -2.61 13.75 7.05
N GLN A 4 -2.24 14.91 7.58
CA GLN A 4 -3.04 16.14 7.45
C GLN A 4 -3.27 16.50 5.97
N THR A 5 -2.24 16.39 5.13
CA THR A 5 -2.37 16.67 3.68
C THR A 5 -3.39 15.73 3.02
N LEU A 6 -3.40 14.45 3.39
CA LEU A 6 -4.37 13.48 2.86
C LEU A 6 -5.78 13.73 3.42
N GLU A 7 -5.90 14.07 4.72
CA GLU A 7 -7.17 14.45 5.33
C GLU A 7 -7.79 15.68 4.65
N ASP A 8 -6.96 16.70 4.38
CA ASP A 8 -7.40 17.91 3.67
C ASP A 8 -7.77 17.61 2.21
N LEU A 9 -6.96 16.78 1.53
CA LEU A 9 -7.20 16.43 0.12
C LEU A 9 -8.48 15.62 -0.05
N TYR A 10 -8.71 14.61 0.79
CA TYR A 10 -9.83 13.68 0.64
C TYR A 10 -11.04 14.04 1.48
N GLY A 11 -10.93 15.02 2.40
CA GLY A 11 -12.03 15.44 3.26
C GLY A 11 -12.48 14.36 4.25
N THR A 12 -11.55 13.54 4.73
CA THR A 12 -11.81 12.42 5.65
C THR A 12 -10.81 12.43 6.81
N ASN A 13 -11.17 11.84 7.93
CA ASN A 13 -10.25 11.61 9.03
C ASN A 13 -9.47 10.31 8.84
N ILE A 14 -8.20 10.32 9.21
CA ILE A 14 -7.33 9.14 9.22
C ILE A 14 -7.02 8.81 10.69
N ASP A 15 -7.71 7.80 11.23
CA ASP A 15 -7.60 7.40 12.64
C ASP A 15 -6.30 6.65 12.93
N ALA A 16 -5.86 5.84 11.96
CA ALA A 16 -4.69 5.00 12.11
C ALA A 16 -3.75 5.07 10.90
N TYR A 17 -2.47 4.82 11.16
CA TYR A 17 -1.47 4.69 10.10
C TYR A 17 -0.57 3.48 10.36
N VAL A 18 -0.03 2.94 9.29
CA VAL A 18 1.04 1.95 9.30
C VAL A 18 2.16 2.46 8.39
N ARG A 19 3.36 2.56 8.93
CA ARG A 19 4.55 2.95 8.19
C ARG A 19 5.47 1.75 8.05
N VAL A 20 5.80 1.44 6.81
CA VAL A 20 6.66 0.31 6.44
C VAL A 20 7.87 0.86 5.70
N ASN A 21 9.06 0.48 6.11
CA ASN A 21 10.28 0.75 5.35
C ASN A 21 10.66 -0.45 4.48
N PHE A 22 11.71 -0.33 3.69
CA PHE A 22 12.13 -1.39 2.76
C PHE A 22 12.55 -2.70 3.45
N SER A 23 13.23 -2.60 4.60
CA SER A 23 13.61 -3.78 5.37
C SER A 23 12.39 -4.47 5.94
N SER A 24 11.46 -3.69 6.49
CA SER A 24 10.19 -4.17 7.03
C SER A 24 9.33 -4.87 5.97
N LEU A 25 9.28 -4.34 4.74
CA LEU A 25 8.57 -4.97 3.63
C LEU A 25 9.11 -6.38 3.35
N VAL A 26 10.44 -6.52 3.32
CA VAL A 26 11.10 -7.83 3.13
C VAL A 26 10.71 -8.79 4.26
N GLU A 27 10.82 -8.35 5.53
CA GLU A 27 10.50 -9.16 6.70
C GLU A 27 9.03 -9.60 6.73
N ILE A 28 8.09 -8.70 6.38
CA ILE A 28 6.66 -9.03 6.30
C ILE A 28 6.42 -10.13 5.26
N ILE A 29 6.95 -9.96 4.06
CA ILE A 29 6.72 -10.90 2.95
C ILE A 29 7.37 -12.26 3.25
N ASP A 30 8.58 -12.27 3.82
CA ASP A 30 9.26 -13.51 4.22
C ASP A 30 8.51 -14.22 5.37
N ALA A 31 7.95 -13.47 6.34
CA ALA A 31 7.11 -14.03 7.40
C ALA A 31 5.81 -14.67 6.87
N LEU A 32 5.28 -14.15 5.77
CA LEU A 32 4.13 -14.72 5.03
C LEU A 32 4.53 -15.92 4.17
N GLY A 33 5.83 -16.25 4.07
CA GLY A 33 6.36 -17.28 3.20
C GLY A 33 6.34 -16.92 1.72
N GLY A 34 6.35 -15.62 1.39
CA GLY A 34 6.23 -15.10 0.03
C GLY A 34 4.80 -14.72 -0.37
N VAL A 35 4.68 -13.91 -1.41
CA VAL A 35 3.40 -13.43 -1.95
C VAL A 35 3.37 -13.58 -3.47
N GLU A 36 2.18 -13.55 -4.07
CA GLU A 36 1.98 -13.55 -5.50
C GLU A 36 1.64 -12.13 -5.96
N VAL A 37 2.52 -11.53 -6.78
CA VAL A 37 2.31 -10.22 -7.39
C VAL A 37 1.97 -10.37 -8.87
N TYR A 38 1.10 -9.50 -9.37
CA TYR A 38 0.75 -9.46 -10.78
C TYR A 38 1.55 -8.37 -11.50
N SER A 39 2.21 -8.71 -12.63
CA SER A 39 2.94 -7.77 -13.47
C SER A 39 2.21 -7.50 -14.78
N ASP A 40 2.15 -6.23 -15.23
CA ASP A 40 1.64 -5.88 -16.55
C ASP A 40 2.70 -6.10 -17.65
N TYR A 41 3.98 -6.21 -17.26
CA TYR A 41 5.11 -6.21 -18.17
C TYR A 41 6.13 -7.26 -17.79
N ASP A 42 6.85 -7.74 -18.79
CA ASP A 42 8.09 -8.46 -18.57
C ASP A 42 9.20 -7.47 -18.22
N PHE A 43 9.88 -7.66 -17.10
CA PHE A 43 11.05 -6.86 -16.72
C PHE A 43 11.93 -7.61 -15.72
N LYS A 44 13.24 -7.47 -15.84
CA LYS A 44 14.22 -8.18 -15.02
C LYS A 44 13.92 -9.69 -14.99
N THR A 45 13.56 -10.23 -13.84
CA THR A 45 13.21 -11.64 -13.64
C THR A 45 11.70 -11.88 -13.56
N PHE A 46 10.89 -10.84 -13.76
CA PHE A 46 9.43 -10.91 -13.67
C PHE A 46 8.82 -11.05 -15.06
N HIS A 47 7.73 -11.84 -15.13
CA HIS A 47 6.96 -12.05 -16.34
C HIS A 47 5.59 -11.40 -16.20
N THR A 48 5.01 -11.03 -17.33
CA THR A 48 3.62 -10.59 -17.41
C THR A 48 2.69 -11.65 -16.80
N GLY A 49 1.82 -11.24 -15.90
CA GLY A 49 0.94 -12.13 -15.14
C GLY A 49 1.42 -12.33 -13.71
N ALA A 50 1.07 -13.48 -13.13
CA ALA A 50 1.35 -13.83 -11.75
C ALA A 50 2.81 -14.23 -11.54
N ASN A 51 3.46 -13.68 -10.52
CA ASN A 51 4.83 -13.98 -10.10
C ASN A 51 4.85 -14.24 -8.60
N TYR A 52 5.31 -15.42 -8.19
CA TYR A 52 5.52 -15.70 -6.78
C TYR A 52 6.89 -15.17 -6.36
N VAL A 53 6.92 -14.35 -5.31
CA VAL A 53 8.10 -13.58 -4.90
C VAL A 53 8.36 -13.68 -3.41
N ASP A 54 9.63 -13.77 -3.03
CA ASP A 54 10.11 -13.55 -1.67
C ASP A 54 10.21 -12.03 -1.36
N GLY A 55 10.59 -11.69 -0.13
CA GLY A 55 10.67 -10.29 0.28
C GLY A 55 11.69 -9.47 -0.53
N LYS A 56 12.83 -10.05 -0.91
CA LYS A 56 13.84 -9.35 -1.71
C LYS A 56 13.37 -9.12 -3.14
N GLN A 57 12.74 -10.11 -3.73
CA GLN A 57 12.17 -10.01 -5.07
C GLN A 57 11.02 -9.00 -5.10
N ALA A 58 10.12 -9.02 -4.10
CA ALA A 58 9.04 -8.04 -3.95
C ALA A 58 9.58 -6.61 -3.81
N LEU A 59 10.68 -6.42 -3.09
CA LEU A 59 11.34 -5.13 -3.00
C LEU A 59 11.89 -4.66 -4.36
N VAL A 60 12.50 -5.55 -5.15
CA VAL A 60 12.94 -5.24 -6.52
C VAL A 60 11.75 -4.85 -7.38
N PHE A 61 10.64 -5.61 -7.31
CA PHE A 61 9.39 -5.34 -8.02
C PHE A 61 8.81 -3.95 -7.68
N ALA A 62 8.68 -3.64 -6.38
CA ALA A 62 8.09 -2.39 -5.88
C ALA A 62 8.94 -1.14 -6.18
N ARG A 63 10.25 -1.28 -6.40
CA ARG A 63 11.17 -0.16 -6.63
C ARG A 63 11.47 0.11 -8.08
N GLU A 64 11.10 -0.79 -8.98
CA GLU A 64 11.43 -0.63 -10.40
C GLU A 64 10.68 0.55 -11.02
N ARG A 65 11.40 1.36 -11.77
CA ARG A 65 10.84 2.47 -12.55
C ARG A 65 11.51 2.65 -13.91
N TYR A 66 12.75 2.20 -14.06
CA TYR A 66 13.54 2.47 -15.28
C TYR A 66 13.21 1.51 -16.42
N SER A 67 12.60 0.38 -16.12
CA SER A 67 12.15 -0.60 -17.12
C SER A 67 10.85 -0.18 -17.84
N PHE A 68 10.22 0.92 -17.42
CA PHE A 68 8.88 1.31 -17.90
C PHE A 68 8.88 2.69 -18.51
N ALA A 69 8.12 2.89 -19.59
CA ALA A 69 7.90 4.20 -20.20
C ALA A 69 7.21 5.19 -19.22
N GLU A 70 6.29 4.68 -18.41
CA GLU A 70 5.56 5.45 -17.39
C GLU A 70 6.38 5.74 -16.12
N GLY A 71 7.56 5.17 -15.99
CA GLY A 71 8.52 5.42 -14.94
C GLY A 71 7.94 5.34 -13.52
N ASP A 72 7.80 6.49 -12.89
CA ASP A 72 7.35 6.64 -11.50
C ASP A 72 5.90 6.20 -11.28
N ARG A 73 5.04 6.41 -12.28
CA ARG A 73 3.64 5.98 -12.23
C ARG A 73 3.52 4.46 -12.15
N GLN A 74 4.29 3.73 -12.97
CA GLN A 74 4.31 2.26 -12.91
C GLN A 74 4.89 1.76 -11.58
N ARG A 75 5.91 2.44 -11.04
CA ARG A 75 6.40 2.13 -9.69
C ARG A 75 5.29 2.24 -8.63
N GLY A 76 4.46 3.28 -8.70
CA GLY A 76 3.31 3.45 -7.82
C GLY A 76 2.33 2.27 -7.93
N LYS A 77 1.98 1.85 -9.14
CA LYS A 77 1.13 0.67 -9.40
C LYS A 77 1.77 -0.61 -8.82
N ASN A 78 3.07 -0.82 -9.03
CA ASN A 78 3.78 -1.98 -8.49
C ASN A 78 3.76 -2.01 -6.97
N GLN A 79 3.89 -0.86 -6.31
CA GLN A 79 3.77 -0.76 -4.85
C GLN A 79 2.36 -1.14 -4.36
N GLN A 80 1.31 -0.66 -5.03
CA GLN A 80 -0.08 -1.05 -4.73
C GLN A 80 -0.27 -2.56 -4.86
N ARG A 81 0.23 -3.17 -5.94
CA ARG A 81 0.15 -4.63 -6.16
C ARG A 81 0.84 -5.46 -5.10
N VAL A 82 1.97 -4.98 -4.58
CA VAL A 82 2.62 -5.66 -3.44
C VAL A 82 1.74 -5.59 -2.19
N VAL A 83 1.10 -4.46 -1.91
CA VAL A 83 0.16 -4.34 -0.79
C VAL A 83 -1.05 -5.24 -0.99
N GLU A 84 -1.64 -5.26 -2.18
CA GLU A 84 -2.75 -6.15 -2.55
C GLU A 84 -2.37 -7.63 -2.35
N ALA A 85 -1.17 -8.02 -2.80
CA ALA A 85 -0.66 -9.38 -2.65
C ALA A 85 -0.48 -9.78 -1.19
N ILE A 86 0.00 -8.87 -0.33
CA ILE A 86 0.10 -9.09 1.13
C ILE A 86 -1.30 -9.32 1.72
N ILE A 87 -2.28 -8.47 1.37
CA ILE A 87 -3.65 -8.60 1.88
C ILE A 87 -4.30 -9.90 1.37
N ALA A 88 -4.15 -10.22 0.10
CA ALA A 88 -4.65 -11.47 -0.48
C ALA A 88 -4.06 -12.70 0.21
N LYS A 89 -2.75 -12.66 0.51
CA LYS A 89 -2.07 -13.73 1.27
C LYS A 89 -2.61 -13.86 2.69
N MET A 90 -2.89 -12.74 3.35
CA MET A 90 -3.49 -12.71 4.69
C MET A 90 -4.95 -13.18 4.71
N ASN A 91 -5.69 -12.99 3.62
CA ASN A 91 -7.07 -13.50 3.49
C ASN A 91 -7.16 -15.03 3.34
N ASN A 92 -6.04 -15.72 3.12
CA ASN A 92 -6.04 -17.19 3.04
C ASN A 92 -6.31 -17.77 4.44
N PRO A 93 -7.28 -18.71 4.59
CA PRO A 93 -7.63 -19.31 5.88
C PRO A 93 -6.45 -19.91 6.65
N GLU A 94 -5.48 -20.52 5.96
CA GLU A 94 -4.27 -21.07 6.58
C GLU A 94 -3.41 -19.98 7.24
N ASN A 95 -3.36 -18.79 6.64
CA ASN A 95 -2.60 -17.67 7.18
C ASN A 95 -3.39 -16.95 8.28
N ILE A 96 -4.73 -16.94 8.23
CA ILE A 96 -5.57 -16.43 9.30
C ILE A 96 -5.28 -17.20 10.61
N LEU A 97 -5.18 -18.52 10.56
CA LEU A 97 -4.83 -19.34 11.72
C LEU A 97 -3.40 -19.05 12.26
N ASN A 98 -2.49 -18.60 11.41
CA ASN A 98 -1.14 -18.19 11.76
C ASN A 98 -0.98 -16.70 12.08
N TYR A 99 -2.06 -15.92 12.10
CA TYR A 99 -2.06 -14.46 12.21
C TYR A 99 -1.25 -13.93 13.39
N LYS A 100 -1.39 -14.54 14.57
CA LYS A 100 -0.61 -14.17 15.77
C LYS A 100 0.90 -14.35 15.56
N ARG A 101 1.31 -15.41 14.86
CA ARG A 101 2.73 -15.66 14.56
C ARG A 101 3.27 -14.61 13.58
N ILE A 102 2.48 -14.28 12.54
CA ILE A 102 2.84 -13.26 11.57
C ILE A 102 2.93 -11.89 12.25
N LEU A 103 1.94 -11.49 13.05
CA LEU A 103 1.98 -10.24 13.81
C LEU A 103 3.20 -10.14 14.72
N ASN A 104 3.55 -11.21 15.43
CA ASN A 104 4.74 -11.22 16.29
C ASN A 104 6.03 -11.09 15.49
N ALA A 105 6.12 -11.74 14.33
CA ALA A 105 7.29 -11.65 13.45
C ALA A 105 7.50 -10.23 12.89
N VAL A 106 6.41 -9.50 12.58
CA VAL A 106 6.48 -8.15 12.01
C VAL A 106 6.38 -7.02 13.04
N GLN A 107 6.23 -7.33 14.31
CA GLN A 107 5.97 -6.34 15.38
C GLN A 107 7.07 -5.27 15.52
N GLY A 108 8.33 -5.59 15.15
CA GLY A 108 9.44 -4.63 15.10
C GLY A 108 9.63 -3.96 13.74
N ALA A 109 8.95 -4.47 12.72
CA ALA A 109 9.13 -4.07 11.33
C ALA A 109 8.21 -2.92 10.90
N VAL A 110 7.17 -2.59 11.66
CA VAL A 110 6.21 -1.54 11.33
C VAL A 110 6.11 -0.48 12.42
N GLU A 111 5.94 0.75 12.00
CA GLU A 111 5.62 1.88 12.87
C GLU A 111 4.13 2.20 12.72
N THR A 112 3.39 2.24 13.82
CA THR A 112 1.94 2.50 13.83
C THR A 112 1.52 3.23 15.11
N ASN A 113 0.43 3.99 15.04
CA ASN A 113 -0.24 4.55 16.22
C ASN A 113 -1.32 3.61 16.78
N ILE A 114 -1.56 2.45 16.17
CA ILE A 114 -2.49 1.46 16.72
C ILE A 114 -1.83 0.79 17.93
N SER A 115 -2.51 0.81 19.07
CA SER A 115 -2.01 0.15 20.28
C SER A 115 -1.94 -1.37 20.10
N ARG A 116 -1.11 -2.03 20.92
CA ARG A 116 -1.04 -3.52 20.92
C ARG A 116 -2.39 -4.17 21.19
N ASP A 117 -3.18 -3.59 22.08
CA ASP A 117 -4.55 -4.05 22.36
C ASP A 117 -5.45 -3.88 21.12
N GLY A 118 -5.34 -2.75 20.42
CA GLY A 118 -6.05 -2.51 19.16
C GLY A 118 -5.68 -3.54 18.08
N LEU A 119 -4.39 -3.81 17.88
CA LEU A 119 -3.93 -4.84 16.95
C LEU A 119 -4.44 -6.24 17.34
N THR A 120 -4.45 -6.54 18.63
CA THR A 120 -4.97 -7.82 19.14
C THR A 120 -6.47 -7.94 18.89
N LYS A 121 -7.25 -6.88 19.09
CA LYS A 121 -8.70 -6.86 18.80
C LYS A 121 -8.98 -7.06 17.32
N ILE A 122 -8.23 -6.39 16.43
CA ILE A 122 -8.35 -6.58 14.97
C ILE A 122 -8.05 -8.04 14.61
N ALA A 123 -6.97 -8.61 15.17
CA ALA A 123 -6.58 -9.99 14.93
C ALA A 123 -7.63 -10.99 15.40
N ASN A 124 -8.17 -10.80 16.62
CA ASN A 124 -9.21 -11.68 17.15
C ASN A 124 -10.51 -11.57 16.32
N HIS A 125 -10.93 -10.36 15.96
CA HIS A 125 -12.08 -10.15 15.09
C HIS A 125 -11.92 -10.89 13.75
N GLN A 126 -10.75 -10.82 13.13
CA GLN A 126 -10.45 -11.53 11.89
C GLN A 126 -10.51 -13.06 12.07
N LEU A 127 -10.02 -13.58 13.20
CA LEU A 127 -10.10 -15.01 13.53
C LEU A 127 -11.54 -15.47 13.80
N ASP A 128 -12.33 -14.64 14.47
CA ASP A 128 -13.70 -14.97 14.84
C ASP A 128 -14.65 -14.93 13.64
N THR A 129 -14.45 -13.98 12.73
CA THR A 129 -15.34 -13.78 11.59
C THR A 129 -14.90 -14.54 10.34
N LEU A 130 -13.62 -14.87 10.21
CA LEU A 130 -12.98 -15.40 8.98
C LEU A 130 -13.35 -14.60 7.72
N SER A 131 -13.65 -13.32 7.92
CA SER A 131 -14.06 -12.43 6.82
C SER A 131 -12.90 -12.17 5.88
N THR A 132 -13.20 -12.06 4.59
CA THR A 132 -12.22 -11.66 3.58
C THR A 132 -12.29 -10.15 3.35
N TRP A 133 -11.13 -9.54 3.16
CA TRP A 133 -11.04 -8.13 2.83
C TRP A 133 -11.13 -7.98 1.31
N ASN A 134 -12.10 -7.18 0.87
CA ASN A 134 -12.16 -6.76 -0.52
C ASN A 134 -11.30 -5.50 -0.69
N VAL A 135 -10.36 -5.53 -1.62
CA VAL A 135 -9.40 -4.45 -1.85
C VAL A 135 -9.64 -3.85 -3.23
N GLU A 136 -9.86 -2.55 -3.27
CA GLU A 136 -9.91 -1.78 -4.50
C GLU A 136 -8.77 -0.74 -4.47
N SER A 137 -7.94 -0.73 -5.51
CA SER A 137 -6.90 0.28 -5.69
C SER A 137 -7.41 1.46 -6.49
N ILE A 138 -7.19 2.65 -5.99
CA ILE A 138 -7.49 3.92 -6.68
C ILE A 138 -6.23 4.76 -6.77
N SER A 139 -6.10 5.53 -7.84
CA SER A 139 -5.02 6.51 -8.00
C SER A 139 -5.56 7.86 -8.43
N VAL A 140 -4.92 8.91 -7.95
CA VAL A 140 -5.17 10.28 -8.39
C VAL A 140 -4.21 10.61 -9.51
N ASP A 141 -4.73 11.07 -10.63
CA ASP A 141 -3.95 11.56 -11.76
C ASP A 141 -3.62 13.05 -11.63
N GLY A 142 -2.68 13.51 -12.46
CA GLY A 142 -2.31 14.92 -12.49
C GLY A 142 -1.42 15.27 -13.66
N THR A 143 -1.17 16.56 -13.80
CA THR A 143 -0.26 17.13 -14.80
C THR A 143 1.03 17.60 -14.15
N GLY A 144 2.18 17.36 -14.83
CA GLY A 144 3.47 17.87 -14.40
C GLY A 144 3.51 19.39 -14.47
N ALA A 145 4.04 20.02 -13.42
CA ALA A 145 4.25 21.46 -13.34
C ALA A 145 5.55 21.76 -12.58
N SER A 146 5.94 23.03 -12.56
CA SER A 146 7.01 23.52 -11.68
C SER A 146 6.39 24.50 -10.68
N ALA A 147 6.63 24.27 -9.39
CA ALA A 147 6.14 25.14 -8.33
C ALA A 147 7.09 25.16 -7.12
N ALA A 148 7.00 26.21 -6.33
CA ALA A 148 7.62 26.26 -5.01
C ALA A 148 6.92 25.28 -4.07
N THR A 149 7.68 24.59 -3.23
CA THR A 149 7.15 23.63 -2.26
C THR A 149 7.41 24.11 -0.83
N TYR A 150 6.57 23.70 0.10
CA TYR A 150 6.72 24.05 1.51
C TYR A 150 8.09 23.68 2.08
N SER A 151 8.64 22.52 1.68
CA SER A 151 9.90 22.01 2.23
C SER A 151 11.15 22.65 1.64
N MET A 152 11.07 23.25 0.45
CA MET A 152 12.23 23.80 -0.28
C MET A 152 12.12 25.32 -0.54
N GLY A 153 11.14 25.99 0.08
CA GLY A 153 10.97 27.44 -0.03
C GLY A 153 10.73 27.90 -1.47
N PRO A 154 11.40 28.97 -1.96
CA PRO A 154 11.12 29.56 -3.27
C PRO A 154 11.65 28.75 -4.46
N GLN A 155 12.41 27.67 -4.21
CA GLN A 155 12.95 26.84 -5.28
C GLN A 155 11.83 26.18 -6.07
N GLN A 156 11.89 26.35 -7.41
CA GLN A 156 10.95 25.69 -8.32
C GLN A 156 11.33 24.23 -8.49
N LEU A 157 10.46 23.33 -8.05
CA LEU A 157 10.63 21.89 -8.20
C LEU A 157 9.57 21.32 -9.12
N TYR A 158 9.86 20.19 -9.74
CA TYR A 158 8.83 19.41 -10.41
C TYR A 158 7.78 18.93 -9.42
N VAL A 159 6.54 19.22 -9.70
CA VAL A 159 5.37 18.78 -8.92
C VAL A 159 4.32 18.20 -9.85
N MET A 160 3.48 17.34 -9.33
CA MET A 160 2.27 16.89 -10.02
C MET A 160 1.07 17.66 -9.45
N MET A 161 0.41 18.45 -10.30
CA MET A 161 -0.84 19.10 -9.93
C MET A 161 -1.98 18.10 -10.07
N PRO A 162 -2.69 17.76 -8.98
CA PRO A 162 -3.75 16.75 -9.02
C PRO A 162 -4.88 17.11 -9.97
N ASN A 163 -5.40 16.14 -10.71
CA ASN A 163 -6.63 16.28 -11.45
C ASN A 163 -7.83 16.20 -10.49
N GLN A 164 -8.59 17.28 -10.39
CA GLN A 164 -9.70 17.40 -9.44
C GLN A 164 -10.77 16.33 -9.64
N GLU A 165 -11.07 15.94 -10.87
CA GLU A 165 -12.02 14.88 -11.16
C GLU A 165 -11.60 13.54 -10.53
N THR A 166 -10.33 13.18 -10.65
CA THR A 166 -9.81 11.93 -10.04
C THR A 166 -9.74 12.00 -8.51
N VAL A 167 -9.51 13.19 -7.95
CA VAL A 167 -9.61 13.44 -6.50
C VAL A 167 -11.05 13.24 -6.02
N ASP A 168 -12.03 13.77 -6.74
CA ASP A 168 -13.46 13.67 -6.37
C ASP A 168 -13.97 12.23 -6.47
N ILE A 169 -13.54 11.47 -7.48
CA ILE A 169 -13.78 10.03 -7.58
C ILE A 169 -13.19 9.29 -6.37
N ALA A 170 -11.95 9.60 -5.99
CA ALA A 170 -11.32 8.98 -4.84
C ALA A 170 -12.04 9.31 -3.53
N LYS A 171 -12.47 10.57 -3.34
CA LYS A 171 -13.29 10.98 -2.19
C LYS A 171 -14.58 10.19 -2.10
N GLN A 172 -15.29 10.04 -3.22
CA GLN A 172 -16.55 9.31 -3.25
C GLN A 172 -16.35 7.84 -2.87
N LYS A 173 -15.36 7.17 -3.45
CA LYS A 173 -15.05 5.78 -3.13
C LYS A 173 -14.67 5.58 -1.67
N ILE A 174 -13.86 6.46 -1.09
CA ILE A 174 -13.52 6.42 0.34
C ILE A 174 -14.79 6.57 1.18
N ALA A 175 -15.65 7.54 0.85
CA ALA A 175 -16.89 7.76 1.58
C ALA A 175 -17.86 6.58 1.50
N ASP A 176 -17.97 5.94 0.33
CA ASP A 176 -18.83 4.77 0.13
C ASP A 176 -18.31 3.57 0.92
N THR A 177 -17.00 3.31 0.88
CA THR A 177 -16.37 2.26 1.68
C THR A 177 -16.61 2.45 3.18
N LEU A 178 -16.49 3.69 3.69
CA LEU A 178 -16.74 4.00 5.10
C LEU A 178 -18.22 3.83 5.51
N ARG A 179 -19.16 3.89 4.56
CA ARG A 179 -20.59 3.63 4.77
C ARG A 179 -20.95 2.16 4.61
N GLY A 180 -20.03 1.32 4.16
CA GLY A 180 -20.28 -0.08 3.86
C GLY A 180 -21.08 -0.31 2.57
N LEU A 181 -20.93 0.60 1.60
CA LEU A 181 -21.59 0.58 0.28
C LEU A 181 -20.65 0.00 -0.78
#